data_f369f4597c67f6d6705fabf1fabada11
#
_entry.id   f369f4597c67f6d6705fabf1fabada11
#
_cell.length_a   1.000
_cell.length_b   1.000
_cell.length_c   1.000
_cell.angle_alpha   90.00
_cell.angle_beta   90.00
_cell.angle_gamma   90.00
#
_symmetry.space_group_name_H-M   'P 1'
#
loop_
_entity.id
_entity.type
_entity.pdbx_description
1 polymer ?
#
loop_
_entity_poly.entity_id
_entity_poly.type
_entity_poly.pdbx_seq_one_letter_code
_entity_poly.pdbx_strand_id
1 'polypeptide(L)'
;MADRYRHSLRIRYGECDMQGIVFNANYLAYVDDAVDTWVRECLGHFEDYGFDFMLKKATFEWQGPATFGDTLDLDLAVDRWGSSSFDVGIEGTAAGRPLFTATIVYVSVVLKKNTPTPVPASVREALSH
;
A
#
# COMPACT_ATOMS: atom_id res chain seq x y z
N MET A 1 11.61 16.07 -4.55
CA MET A 1 10.96 15.04 -3.73
C MET A 1 9.67 14.63 -4.41
N ALA A 2 9.52 13.35 -4.68
CA ALA A 2 8.30 12.86 -5.32
C ALA A 2 7.11 13.10 -4.39
N ASP A 3 5.98 13.53 -4.96
CA ASP A 3 4.75 13.68 -4.19
C ASP A 3 4.27 12.30 -3.74
N ARG A 4 3.84 12.21 -2.50
CA ARG A 4 3.26 10.99 -1.98
C ARG A 4 1.75 11.02 -2.16
N TYR A 5 1.19 9.87 -2.50
CA TYR A 5 -0.26 9.70 -2.54
C TYR A 5 -0.76 9.47 -1.11
N ARG A 6 -1.79 10.18 -0.70
CA ARG A 6 -2.39 9.99 0.62
C ARG A 6 -3.70 9.25 0.52
N HIS A 7 -3.82 8.17 1.29
CA HIS A 7 -5.05 7.42 1.51
C HIS A 7 -5.40 7.50 2.98
N SER A 8 -6.63 7.92 3.30
CA SER A 8 -7.07 8.05 4.70
C SER A 8 -8.23 7.11 4.96
N LEU A 9 -8.24 6.51 6.13
CA LEU A 9 -9.32 5.64 6.57
C LEU A 9 -9.57 5.79 8.06
N ARG A 10 -10.81 5.53 8.48
CA ARG A 10 -11.16 5.54 9.89
C ARG A 10 -11.01 4.13 10.45
N ILE A 11 -10.34 4.01 11.60
CA ILE A 11 -10.22 2.74 12.31
C ILE A 11 -11.59 2.36 12.88
N ARG A 12 -12.06 1.16 12.56
CA ARG A 12 -13.37 0.65 12.98
C ARG A 12 -13.23 -0.27 14.17
N TYR A 13 -14.32 -0.38 14.93
CA TYR A 13 -14.37 -1.17 16.16
C TYR A 13 -13.89 -2.62 15.94
N GLY A 14 -14.39 -3.27 14.91
CA GLY A 14 -14.05 -4.68 14.63
C GLY A 14 -12.60 -4.93 14.23
N GLU A 15 -11.83 -3.87 14.00
CA GLU A 15 -10.40 -3.97 13.62
C GLU A 15 -9.48 -3.91 14.83
N CYS A 16 -10.03 -3.65 16.01
CA CYS A 16 -9.29 -3.50 17.25
C CYS A 16 -9.38 -4.76 18.10
N ASP A 17 -8.33 -4.99 18.88
CA ASP A 17 -8.29 -6.10 19.85
C ASP A 17 -8.86 -5.64 21.21
N MET A 18 -8.73 -6.50 22.23
CA MET A 18 -9.25 -6.23 23.57
C MET A 18 -8.58 -5.04 24.25
N GLN A 19 -7.43 -4.60 23.76
CA GLN A 19 -6.74 -3.41 24.29
C GLN A 19 -7.22 -2.12 23.66
N GLY A 20 -8.13 -2.19 22.68
CA GLY A 20 -8.65 -1.02 21.97
C GLY A 20 -7.72 -0.50 20.89
N ILE A 21 -6.68 -1.24 20.55
CA ILE A 21 -5.74 -0.89 19.49
C ILE A 21 -5.91 -1.83 18.28
N VAL A 22 -5.50 -1.36 17.12
CA VAL A 22 -5.60 -2.14 15.88
C VAL A 22 -4.79 -3.44 16.03
N PHE A 23 -5.44 -4.56 15.73
CA PHE A 23 -4.77 -5.86 15.70
C PHE A 23 -3.69 -5.86 14.61
N ASN A 24 -2.49 -6.34 14.95
CA ASN A 24 -1.30 -6.20 14.10
C ASN A 24 -1.49 -6.68 12.66
N ALA A 25 -2.23 -7.75 12.46
CA ALA A 25 -2.45 -8.31 11.12
C ALA A 25 -3.26 -7.38 10.21
N ASN A 26 -4.04 -6.48 10.79
CA ASN A 26 -4.89 -5.58 10.00
C ASN A 26 -4.11 -4.49 9.28
N TYR A 27 -2.91 -4.16 9.74
CA TYR A 27 -2.10 -3.13 9.08
C TYR A 27 -1.75 -3.52 7.64
N LEU A 28 -1.48 -4.80 7.38
CA LEU A 28 -1.21 -5.25 6.03
C LEU A 28 -2.45 -5.08 5.13
N ALA A 29 -3.63 -5.38 5.65
CA ALA A 29 -4.88 -5.20 4.91
C ALA A 29 -5.10 -3.72 4.57
N TYR A 30 -4.86 -2.80 5.50
CA TYR A 30 -4.99 -1.36 5.25
C TYR A 30 -4.05 -0.91 4.14
N VAL A 31 -2.80 -1.33 4.22
CA VAL A 31 -1.77 -0.92 3.26
C VAL A 31 -2.06 -1.49 1.88
N ASP A 32 -2.43 -2.76 1.81
CA ASP A 32 -2.73 -3.40 0.53
C ASP A 32 -3.95 -2.77 -0.16
N ASP A 33 -4.99 -2.47 0.62
CA ASP A 33 -6.16 -1.75 0.12
C ASP A 33 -5.79 -0.34 -0.38
N ALA A 34 -4.93 0.36 0.35
CA ALA A 34 -4.48 1.69 -0.03
C ALA A 34 -3.71 1.66 -1.35
N VAL A 35 -2.85 0.66 -1.55
CA VAL A 35 -2.11 0.49 -2.80
C VAL A 35 -3.06 0.20 -3.96
N ASP A 36 -4.03 -0.70 -3.76
CA ASP A 36 -5.02 -1.00 -4.79
C ASP A 36 -5.82 0.25 -5.17
N THR A 37 -6.28 1.01 -4.19
CA THR A 37 -7.01 2.25 -4.41
C THR A 37 -6.16 3.26 -5.21
N TRP A 38 -4.90 3.42 -4.83
CA TRP A 38 -3.97 4.32 -5.51
C TRP A 38 -3.77 3.92 -6.97
N VAL A 39 -3.50 2.63 -7.21
CA VAL A 39 -3.29 2.13 -8.57
C VAL A 39 -4.54 2.37 -9.43
N ARG A 40 -5.73 2.09 -8.89
CA ARG A 40 -6.98 2.29 -9.61
C ARG A 40 -7.29 3.76 -9.87
N GLU A 41 -6.94 4.65 -8.96
CA GLU A 41 -7.10 6.10 -9.20
C GLU A 41 -6.19 6.59 -10.31
N CYS A 42 -4.97 6.04 -10.41
CA CYS A 42 -4.00 6.44 -11.43
C CYS A 42 -4.26 5.80 -12.80
N LEU A 43 -4.73 4.57 -12.83
CA LEU A 43 -4.82 3.75 -14.04
C LEU A 43 -6.24 3.35 -14.43
N GLY A 44 -7.21 3.53 -13.53
CA GLY A 44 -8.55 3.00 -13.70
C GLY A 44 -8.54 1.48 -13.51
N HIS A 45 -9.17 0.75 -14.42
CA HIS A 45 -9.23 -0.70 -14.36
C HIS A 45 -7.90 -1.28 -14.87
N PHE A 46 -6.93 -1.45 -13.97
CA PHE A 46 -5.54 -1.79 -14.38
C PHE A 46 -5.46 -3.19 -15.04
N GLU A 47 -6.42 -4.04 -14.82
CA GLU A 47 -6.52 -5.35 -15.48
C GLU A 47 -6.59 -5.22 -17.01
N ASP A 48 -7.09 -4.09 -17.50
CA ASP A 48 -7.14 -3.82 -18.94
C ASP A 48 -5.77 -3.71 -19.58
N TYR A 49 -4.72 -3.50 -18.77
CA TYR A 49 -3.34 -3.50 -19.24
C TYR A 49 -2.74 -4.92 -19.33
N GLY A 50 -3.53 -5.96 -19.02
CA GLY A 50 -3.06 -7.34 -19.01
C GLY A 50 -2.15 -7.67 -17.82
N PHE A 51 -2.15 -6.82 -16.83
CA PHE A 51 -1.22 -6.78 -15.72
C PHE A 51 -1.98 -6.91 -14.41
N ASP A 52 -1.38 -7.66 -13.49
CA ASP A 52 -1.79 -7.70 -12.10
C ASP A 52 -0.52 -7.63 -11.25
N PHE A 53 -0.66 -7.45 -9.94
CA PHE A 53 0.49 -7.43 -9.06
C PHE A 53 0.21 -8.24 -7.81
N MET A 54 1.22 -8.97 -7.37
CA MET A 54 1.13 -9.86 -6.21
C MET A 54 2.08 -9.38 -5.13
N LEU A 55 1.61 -9.39 -3.90
CA LEU A 55 2.45 -9.06 -2.75
C LEU A 55 3.46 -10.17 -2.55
N LYS A 56 4.74 -9.82 -2.50
CA LYS A 56 5.85 -10.75 -2.31
C LYS A 56 6.45 -10.64 -0.92
N LYS A 57 6.59 -9.43 -0.41
CA LYS A 57 7.26 -9.17 0.86
C LYS A 57 6.67 -7.94 1.52
N ALA A 58 6.50 -7.99 2.82
CA ALA A 58 6.04 -6.86 3.61
C ALA A 58 6.94 -6.70 4.83
N THR A 59 7.41 -5.47 5.06
CA THR A 59 8.22 -5.14 6.23
C THR A 59 7.56 -3.97 6.93
N PHE A 60 7.28 -4.13 8.22
CA PHE A 60 6.66 -3.10 9.05
C PHE A 60 7.54 -2.79 10.24
N GLU A 61 7.56 -1.52 10.61
CA GLU A 61 8.22 -1.06 11.82
C GLU A 61 7.27 -0.09 12.52
N TRP A 62 6.88 -0.40 13.76
CA TRP A 62 5.88 0.38 14.49
C TRP A 62 6.55 1.34 15.47
N GLN A 63 6.01 2.57 15.53
CA GLN A 63 6.38 3.58 16.51
C GLN A 63 5.27 3.80 17.55
N GLY A 64 4.05 3.37 17.26
CA GLY A 64 2.92 3.48 18.16
C GLY A 64 1.68 2.79 17.61
N PRO A 65 0.67 2.57 18.45
CA PRO A 65 -0.55 1.91 17.99
C PRO A 65 -1.56 2.89 17.40
N ALA A 66 -2.31 2.43 16.40
CA ALA A 66 -3.56 3.07 16.01
C ALA A 66 -4.67 2.58 16.94
N THR A 67 -5.61 3.45 17.26
CA THR A 67 -6.70 3.14 18.19
C THR A 67 -8.05 3.33 17.53
N PHE A 68 -9.08 2.76 18.16
CA PHE A 68 -10.45 2.90 17.68
C PHE A 68 -10.81 4.38 17.48
N GLY A 69 -11.38 4.68 16.32
CA GLY A 69 -11.84 6.03 16.00
C GLY A 69 -10.77 6.95 15.42
N ASP A 70 -9.50 6.55 15.45
CA ASP A 70 -8.43 7.31 14.78
C ASP A 70 -8.71 7.37 13.28
N THR A 71 -8.32 8.48 12.65
CA THR A 71 -8.17 8.53 11.21
C THR A 71 -6.71 8.20 10.89
N LEU A 72 -6.52 7.10 10.18
CA LEU A 72 -5.20 6.65 9.75
C LEU A 72 -4.89 7.28 8.40
N ASP A 73 -3.81 8.04 8.32
CA ASP A 73 -3.31 8.61 7.08
C ASP A 73 -2.13 7.78 6.59
N LEU A 74 -2.24 7.27 5.37
CA LEU A 74 -1.20 6.48 4.72
C LEU A 74 -0.63 7.28 3.55
N ASP A 75 0.66 7.59 3.61
CA ASP A 75 1.37 8.28 2.54
C ASP A 75 2.20 7.26 1.77
N LEU A 76 1.93 7.11 0.48
CA LEU A 76 2.50 6.08 -0.37
C LEU A 76 3.33 6.68 -1.50
N ALA A 77 4.44 6.02 -1.82
CA ALA A 77 5.21 6.32 -3.02
C ALA A 77 5.99 5.07 -3.42
N VAL A 78 6.33 4.94 -4.70
CA VAL A 78 7.23 3.89 -5.13
C VAL A 78 8.66 4.34 -4.84
N ASP A 79 9.36 3.59 -4.00
CA ASP A 79 10.75 3.89 -3.63
C ASP A 79 11.75 3.26 -4.58
N ARG A 80 11.40 2.15 -5.21
CA ARG A 80 12.30 1.43 -6.11
C ARG A 80 11.51 0.70 -7.19
N TRP A 81 11.99 0.81 -8.42
CA TRP A 81 11.50 0.04 -9.56
C TRP A 81 12.49 -1.04 -9.94
N GLY A 82 12.06 -2.30 -9.94
CA GLY A 82 12.79 -3.41 -10.55
C GLY A 82 12.26 -3.69 -11.95
N SER A 83 12.74 -4.75 -12.59
CA SER A 83 12.24 -5.16 -13.90
C SER A 83 10.77 -5.62 -13.82
N SER A 84 10.49 -6.57 -12.94
CA SER A 84 9.16 -7.13 -12.74
C SER A 84 8.63 -6.90 -11.32
N SER A 85 9.27 -6.03 -10.54
CA SER A 85 8.87 -5.75 -9.17
C SER A 85 8.97 -4.26 -8.87
N PHE A 86 8.29 -3.83 -7.81
CA PHE A 86 8.41 -2.46 -7.31
C PHE A 86 8.17 -2.45 -5.80
N ASP A 87 8.86 -1.54 -5.14
CA ASP A 87 8.78 -1.38 -3.68
C ASP A 87 7.98 -0.14 -3.37
N VAL A 88 6.86 -0.29 -2.65
CA VAL A 88 6.05 0.83 -2.19
C VAL A 88 6.45 1.16 -0.76
N GLY A 89 6.88 2.39 -0.53
CA GLY A 89 7.13 2.90 0.80
C GLY A 89 5.90 3.56 1.37
N ILE A 90 5.57 3.27 2.62
CA ILE A 90 4.38 3.80 3.29
C ILE A 90 4.76 4.41 4.63
N GLU A 91 4.22 5.59 4.91
CA GLU A 91 4.28 6.19 6.23
C GLU A 91 2.85 6.29 6.77
N GLY A 92 2.60 5.70 7.94
CA GLY A 92 1.30 5.74 8.60
C GLY A 92 1.30 6.69 9.77
N THR A 93 0.35 7.62 9.81
CA THR A 93 0.20 8.59 10.90
C THR A 93 -1.27 8.71 11.32
N ALA A 94 -1.51 9.17 12.53
CA ALA A 94 -2.83 9.57 13.00
C ALA A 94 -2.71 10.93 13.67
N ALA A 95 -3.42 11.93 13.14
CA ALA A 95 -3.34 13.32 13.62
C ALA A 95 -1.88 13.80 13.71
N GLY A 96 -1.06 13.46 12.71
CA GLY A 96 0.35 13.82 12.65
C GLY A 96 1.27 12.98 13.55
N ARG A 97 0.72 12.09 14.37
CA ARG A 97 1.52 11.22 15.25
C ARG A 97 2.03 10.02 14.45
N PRO A 98 3.35 9.78 14.41
CA PRO A 98 3.89 8.63 13.69
C PRO A 98 3.41 7.30 14.30
N LEU A 99 2.92 6.39 13.46
CA LEU A 99 2.45 5.08 13.89
C LEU A 99 3.33 3.96 13.35
N PHE A 100 3.66 4.00 12.08
CA PHE A 100 4.51 2.98 11.47
C PHE A 100 5.08 3.44 10.13
N THR A 101 6.14 2.76 9.73
CA THR A 101 6.64 2.79 8.36
C THR A 101 6.60 1.38 7.80
N ALA A 102 6.40 1.25 6.50
CA ALA A 102 6.36 -0.06 5.85
C ALA A 102 6.97 0.01 4.46
N THR A 103 7.48 -1.13 4.01
CA THR A 103 7.89 -1.35 2.62
C THR A 103 7.21 -2.61 2.14
N ILE A 104 6.47 -2.49 1.06
CA ILE A 104 5.76 -3.61 0.46
C ILE A 104 6.34 -3.85 -0.93
N VAL A 105 6.80 -5.06 -1.18
CA VAL A 105 7.32 -5.45 -2.49
C VAL A 105 6.23 -6.17 -3.25
N TYR A 106 5.91 -5.65 -4.44
CA TYR A 106 4.95 -6.26 -5.36
C TYR A 106 5.68 -6.80 -6.58
N VAL A 107 5.18 -7.90 -7.10
CA VAL A 107 5.66 -8.49 -8.37
C VAL A 107 4.57 -8.32 -9.42
N SER A 108 4.97 -7.77 -10.56
CA SER A 108 4.11 -7.67 -11.75
C SER A 108 3.95 -9.06 -12.36
N VAL A 109 2.72 -9.46 -12.60
CA VAL A 109 2.40 -10.78 -13.15
C VAL A 109 1.43 -10.64 -14.31
N VAL A 110 1.44 -11.63 -15.19
CA VAL A 110 0.44 -11.73 -16.26
C VAL A 110 -0.92 -12.02 -15.63
N LEU A 111 -1.93 -11.25 -16.01
CA LEU A 111 -3.27 -11.40 -15.47
C LEU A 111 -3.75 -12.85 -15.57
N LYS A 112 -4.22 -13.41 -14.44
CA LYS A 112 -4.76 -14.78 -14.28
C LYS A 112 -3.73 -15.90 -14.47
N LYS A 113 -2.46 -15.58 -14.73
CA LYS A 113 -1.41 -16.62 -14.91
C LYS A 113 -0.39 -16.65 -13.78
N ASN A 114 -0.32 -15.58 -12.97
CA ASN A 114 0.64 -15.44 -11.87
C ASN A 114 2.10 -15.65 -12.29
N THR A 115 2.39 -15.41 -13.55
CA THR A 115 3.75 -15.52 -14.12
C THR A 115 4.39 -14.14 -14.12
N PRO A 116 5.60 -13.97 -13.57
CA PRO A 116 6.25 -12.65 -13.57
C PRO A 116 6.37 -12.08 -14.98
N THR A 117 6.12 -10.78 -15.09
CA THR A 117 6.24 -10.04 -16.35
C THR A 117 6.78 -8.65 -16.03
N PRO A 118 7.52 -8.02 -16.97
CA PRO A 118 8.00 -6.65 -16.73
C PRO A 118 6.84 -5.69 -16.42
N VAL A 119 7.09 -4.76 -15.49
CA VAL A 119 6.10 -3.72 -15.18
C VAL A 119 5.87 -2.87 -16.43
N PRO A 120 4.63 -2.72 -16.91
CA PRO A 120 4.36 -1.88 -18.08
C PRO A 120 4.86 -0.45 -17.90
N ALA A 121 5.38 0.15 -18.97
CA ALA A 121 5.91 1.51 -18.93
C ALA A 121 4.85 2.53 -18.49
N SER A 122 3.60 2.33 -18.91
CA SER A 122 2.49 3.20 -18.51
C SER A 122 2.22 3.15 -17.01
N VAL A 123 2.40 1.99 -16.38
CA VAL A 123 2.24 1.81 -14.94
C VAL A 123 3.37 2.54 -14.21
N ARG A 124 4.61 2.38 -14.67
CA ARG A 124 5.77 3.09 -14.08
C ARG A 124 5.57 4.59 -14.13
N GLU A 125 5.13 5.10 -15.26
CA GLU A 125 4.91 6.52 -15.42
C GLU A 125 3.79 7.02 -14.49
N ALA A 126 2.67 6.32 -14.44
CA ALA A 126 1.50 6.72 -13.64
C ALA A 126 1.81 6.78 -12.15
N LEU A 127 2.57 5.82 -11.62
CA LEU A 127 2.86 5.72 -10.20
C LEU A 127 4.12 6.48 -9.77
N SER A 128 4.83 7.11 -10.68
CA SER A 128 6.04 7.88 -10.39
C SER A 128 5.77 9.36 -10.10
N HIS A 129 4.51 9.78 -10.16
CA HIS A 129 4.12 11.17 -9.94
C HIS A 129 3.31 11.38 -8.69
#